data_55777061f252794620223075d090ba3c
#
_entry.id   55777061f252794620223075d090ba3c
#
_cell.length_a   1.000
_cell.length_b   1.000
_cell.length_c   1.000
_cell.angle_alpha   90.00
_cell.angle_beta   90.00
_cell.angle_gamma   90.00
#
_symmetry.space_group_name_H-M   'P 1'
#
loop_
_entity.id
_entity.type
_entity.pdbx_description
1 polymer ?
#
loop_
_entity_poly.entity_id
_entity_poly.type
_entity_poly.pdbx_seq_one_letter_code
_entity_poly.pdbx_strand_id
1 'polypeptide(L)'
;MKKNYFHLTLLLSLIGISFLSAQDLTVEKMRFLTPHWNGERFEDGRPKVSNDILTRMKKVTIEEAWGVLRNEGYHNQFEGGWQPLHNDMPLVGRALTVQYMPNRPDLADQVIKNGKANGAIGNTNSWPIDRLVEGDIYVADGFGKIVDGTLIGDNLGNAIYANSKNGVVFNASSRDMEGLSDIDGFNAFVRGWH
;
A
#
# COMPACT_ATOMS: atom_id res chain seq x y z
N MET A 1 8.95 65.68 -33.54
CA MET A 1 9.39 64.83 -32.42
C MET A 1 8.31 63.77 -32.11
N LYS A 2 8.50 62.56 -32.56
CA LYS A 2 7.57 61.45 -32.28
C LYS A 2 8.15 60.64 -31.12
N LYS A 3 7.44 60.56 -29.98
CA LYS A 3 7.78 59.69 -28.84
C LYS A 3 7.23 58.29 -29.09
N ASN A 4 8.12 57.31 -29.24
CA ASN A 4 7.77 55.90 -29.31
C ASN A 4 7.62 55.37 -27.87
N TYR A 5 6.43 54.95 -27.51
CA TYR A 5 6.18 54.20 -26.30
C TYR A 5 6.39 52.72 -26.57
N PHE A 6 7.45 52.18 -26.00
CA PHE A 6 7.76 50.75 -26.04
C PHE A 6 6.94 50.08 -24.92
N HIS A 7 5.87 49.39 -25.28
CA HIS A 7 5.10 48.60 -24.35
C HIS A 7 5.84 47.27 -24.11
N LEU A 8 6.53 47.21 -22.97
CA LEU A 8 7.13 45.97 -22.47
C LEU A 8 6.01 45.12 -21.88
N THR A 9 5.47 44.19 -22.66
CA THR A 9 4.52 43.20 -22.19
C THR A 9 5.29 42.09 -21.44
N LEU A 10 5.30 42.16 -20.11
CA LEU A 10 5.86 41.15 -19.27
C LEU A 10 4.91 39.92 -19.29
N LEU A 11 5.24 38.93 -20.12
CA LEU A 11 4.56 37.64 -20.15
C LEU A 11 4.98 36.86 -18.91
N LEU A 12 4.20 36.93 -17.81
CA LEU A 12 4.35 36.06 -16.68
C LEU A 12 3.89 34.66 -17.10
N SER A 13 4.82 33.82 -17.55
CA SER A 13 4.58 32.39 -17.67
C SER A 13 4.49 31.82 -16.28
N LEU A 14 3.27 31.60 -15.76
CA LEU A 14 3.04 30.72 -14.65
C LEU A 14 3.48 29.30 -15.08
N ILE A 15 4.72 28.95 -14.81
CA ILE A 15 5.16 27.55 -14.83
C ILE A 15 4.46 26.90 -13.65
N GLY A 16 3.31 26.28 -13.88
CA GLY A 16 2.70 25.37 -12.94
C GLY A 16 3.69 24.25 -12.69
N ILE A 17 4.38 24.31 -11.55
CA ILE A 17 5.19 23.19 -11.04
C ILE A 17 4.18 22.12 -10.65
N SER A 18 3.84 21.26 -11.60
CA SER A 18 3.16 20.01 -11.31
C SER A 18 4.16 19.17 -10.51
N PHE A 19 3.97 19.09 -9.21
CA PHE A 19 4.62 18.06 -8.40
C PHE A 19 4.09 16.71 -8.87
N LEU A 20 4.79 16.10 -9.82
CA LEU A 20 4.60 14.70 -10.15
C LEU A 20 5.10 13.89 -8.95
N SER A 21 4.21 13.66 -7.99
CA SER A 21 4.41 12.66 -6.95
C SER A 21 4.25 11.30 -7.63
N ALA A 22 5.36 10.74 -8.11
CA ALA A 22 5.36 9.50 -8.89
C ALA A 22 5.10 8.25 -8.03
N GLN A 23 4.83 8.39 -6.73
CA GLN A 23 4.84 7.28 -5.78
C GLN A 23 3.57 7.12 -4.96
N ASP A 24 2.77 8.16 -4.79
CA ASP A 24 1.54 8.09 -4.03
C ASP A 24 0.32 8.29 -4.95
N LEU A 25 -0.70 7.47 -4.75
CA LEU A 25 -2.00 7.74 -5.33
C LEU A 25 -2.54 9.03 -4.71
N THR A 26 -2.88 10.00 -5.55
CA THR A 26 -3.56 11.21 -5.06
C THR A 26 -4.93 10.88 -4.48
N VAL A 27 -5.42 11.72 -3.59
CA VAL A 27 -6.79 11.60 -3.03
C VAL A 27 -7.85 11.50 -4.14
N GLU A 28 -7.68 12.27 -5.22
CA GLU A 28 -8.56 12.24 -6.39
C GLU A 28 -8.52 10.89 -7.10
N LYS A 29 -7.32 10.34 -7.29
CA LYS A 29 -7.15 9.02 -7.91
C LYS A 29 -7.73 7.91 -7.02
N MET A 30 -7.56 8.00 -5.71
CA MET A 30 -8.15 7.07 -4.76
C MET A 30 -9.69 7.13 -4.81
N ARG A 31 -10.28 8.32 -4.89
CA ARG A 31 -11.73 8.49 -5.06
C ARG A 31 -12.22 7.91 -6.39
N PHE A 32 -11.49 8.14 -7.46
CA PHE A 32 -11.79 7.57 -8.78
C PHE A 32 -11.79 6.02 -8.76
N LEU A 33 -10.83 5.42 -8.03
CA LEU A 33 -10.72 3.96 -7.92
C LEU A 33 -11.74 3.32 -6.94
N THR A 34 -12.42 4.13 -6.14
CA THR A 34 -13.43 3.69 -5.16
C THR A 34 -14.72 4.51 -5.28
N PRO A 35 -15.37 4.53 -6.48
CA PRO A 35 -16.44 5.47 -6.79
C PRO A 35 -17.72 5.21 -5.99
N HIS A 36 -17.97 3.97 -5.60
CA HIS A 36 -19.20 3.57 -4.88
C HIS A 36 -19.10 3.74 -3.36
N TRP A 37 -17.93 4.14 -2.84
CA TRP A 37 -17.78 4.38 -1.41
C TRP A 37 -18.32 5.74 -1.00
N ASN A 38 -19.43 5.74 -0.23
CA ASN A 38 -20.11 6.94 0.25
C ASN A 38 -19.85 7.22 1.75
N GLY A 39 -19.06 6.38 2.43
CA GLY A 39 -18.70 6.54 3.83
C GLY A 39 -17.51 7.49 4.04
N GLU A 40 -17.08 7.57 5.30
CA GLU A 40 -15.87 8.33 5.67
C GLU A 40 -14.62 7.83 4.93
N ARG A 41 -13.67 8.76 4.74
CA ARG A 41 -12.37 8.44 4.15
C ARG A 41 -11.25 8.93 5.08
N PHE A 42 -10.13 8.27 4.99
CA PHE A 42 -8.89 8.76 5.54
C PHE A 42 -8.39 9.98 4.75
N GLU A 43 -7.41 10.71 5.32
CA GLU A 43 -6.81 11.89 4.66
C GLU A 43 -6.19 11.56 3.29
N ASP A 44 -5.67 10.35 3.13
CA ASP A 44 -5.13 9.83 1.85
C ASP A 44 -6.21 9.41 0.84
N GLY A 45 -7.50 9.56 1.18
CA GLY A 45 -8.64 9.26 0.33
C GLY A 45 -9.12 7.81 0.39
N ARG A 46 -8.42 6.90 1.09
CA ARG A 46 -8.86 5.51 1.25
C ARG A 46 -10.20 5.40 1.99
N PRO A 47 -11.09 4.46 1.60
CA PRO A 47 -12.29 4.15 2.34
C PRO A 47 -12.00 3.77 3.80
N LYS A 48 -12.68 4.43 4.75
CA LYS A 48 -12.55 4.15 6.18
C LYS A 48 -13.62 3.15 6.61
N VAL A 49 -13.44 1.89 6.23
CA VAL A 49 -14.30 0.80 6.72
C VAL A 49 -14.15 0.70 8.23
N SER A 50 -15.26 0.64 8.96
CA SER A 50 -15.26 0.62 10.43
C SER A 50 -14.66 -0.67 11.00
N ASN A 51 -14.06 -0.58 12.19
CA ASN A 51 -13.52 -1.74 12.88
C ASN A 51 -14.59 -2.77 13.25
N ASP A 52 -15.85 -2.35 13.44
CA ASP A 52 -16.99 -3.28 13.63
C ASP A 52 -17.18 -4.18 12.40
N ILE A 53 -17.19 -3.59 11.19
CA ILE A 53 -17.29 -4.37 9.96
C ILE A 53 -16.09 -5.33 9.82
N LEU A 54 -14.87 -4.86 10.08
CA LEU A 54 -13.67 -5.71 10.01
C LEU A 54 -13.76 -6.89 11.00
N THR A 55 -14.24 -6.65 12.21
CA THR A 55 -14.43 -7.69 13.21
C THR A 55 -15.47 -8.73 12.78
N ARG A 56 -16.57 -8.28 12.20
CA ARG A 56 -17.61 -9.18 11.66
C ARG A 56 -17.11 -9.99 10.47
N MET A 57 -16.31 -9.38 9.59
CA MET A 57 -15.71 -10.04 8.42
C MET A 57 -14.80 -11.21 8.79
N LYS A 58 -14.21 -11.24 9.99
CA LYS A 58 -13.43 -12.40 10.46
C LYS A 58 -14.25 -13.70 10.60
N LYS A 59 -15.58 -13.60 10.57
CA LYS A 59 -16.52 -14.75 10.64
C LYS A 59 -17.00 -15.20 9.26
N VAL A 60 -16.65 -14.48 8.21
CA VAL A 60 -17.04 -14.78 6.82
C VAL A 60 -15.95 -15.63 6.20
N THR A 61 -16.32 -16.73 5.54
CA THR A 61 -15.35 -17.53 4.78
C THR A 61 -14.96 -16.82 3.50
N ILE A 62 -13.81 -17.19 2.95
CA ILE A 62 -13.36 -16.59 1.69
C ILE A 62 -14.30 -16.95 0.52
N GLU A 63 -14.90 -18.16 0.56
CA GLU A 63 -15.87 -18.61 -0.44
C GLU A 63 -17.16 -17.79 -0.39
N GLU A 64 -17.65 -17.46 0.81
CA GLU A 64 -18.83 -16.58 0.99
C GLU A 64 -18.54 -15.18 0.43
N ALA A 65 -17.40 -14.58 0.83
CA ALA A 65 -16.98 -13.28 0.33
C ALA A 65 -16.82 -13.28 -1.21
N TRP A 66 -16.17 -14.29 -1.75
CA TRP A 66 -15.99 -14.44 -3.19
C TRP A 66 -17.32 -14.62 -3.92
N GLY A 67 -18.24 -15.42 -3.38
CA GLY A 67 -19.57 -15.62 -3.94
C GLY A 67 -20.37 -14.32 -4.05
N VAL A 68 -20.37 -13.51 -2.99
CA VAL A 68 -21.00 -12.19 -3.00
C VAL A 68 -20.38 -11.28 -4.06
N LEU A 69 -19.07 -11.13 -4.08
CA LEU A 69 -18.37 -10.30 -5.06
C LEU A 69 -18.67 -10.72 -6.50
N ARG A 70 -18.67 -12.03 -6.75
CA ARG A 70 -18.98 -12.56 -8.08
C ARG A 70 -20.41 -12.23 -8.53
N ASN A 71 -21.39 -12.34 -7.63
CA ASN A 71 -22.79 -12.03 -7.92
C ASN A 71 -23.02 -10.53 -8.19
N GLU A 72 -22.20 -9.67 -7.57
CA GLU A 72 -22.18 -8.23 -7.79
C GLU A 72 -21.36 -7.80 -9.03
N GLY A 73 -20.88 -8.77 -9.84
CA GLY A 73 -20.13 -8.50 -11.07
C GLY A 73 -18.62 -8.36 -10.88
N TYR A 74 -18.10 -8.52 -9.68
CA TYR A 74 -16.65 -8.48 -9.40
C TYR A 74 -16.05 -9.86 -9.67
N HIS A 75 -15.68 -10.12 -10.92
CA HIS A 75 -15.03 -11.36 -11.34
C HIS A 75 -13.53 -11.30 -11.08
N ASN A 76 -12.89 -12.48 -11.01
CA ASN A 76 -11.43 -12.64 -10.85
C ASN A 76 -10.85 -11.98 -9.58
N GLN A 77 -11.63 -11.94 -8.50
CA GLN A 77 -11.20 -11.36 -7.22
C GLN A 77 -10.51 -12.36 -6.29
N PHE A 78 -10.54 -13.64 -6.63
CA PHE A 78 -9.87 -14.69 -5.85
C PHE A 78 -8.48 -14.97 -6.40
N GLU A 79 -7.51 -15.07 -5.51
CA GLU A 79 -6.14 -15.49 -5.80
C GLU A 79 -5.69 -16.53 -4.78
N GLY A 80 -5.18 -17.65 -5.24
CA GLY A 80 -4.67 -18.74 -4.41
C GLY A 80 -3.15 -18.88 -4.45
N GLY A 81 -2.65 -20.02 -3.91
CA GLY A 81 -1.22 -20.33 -3.94
C GLY A 81 -0.37 -19.54 -2.95
N TRP A 82 -0.98 -19.00 -1.93
CA TRP A 82 -0.30 -18.33 -0.83
C TRP A 82 0.29 -19.34 0.16
N GLN A 83 1.40 -18.95 0.79
CA GLN A 83 1.97 -19.62 1.95
C GLN A 83 1.68 -18.77 3.18
N PRO A 84 0.66 -19.11 3.97
CA PRO A 84 0.36 -18.38 5.19
C PRO A 84 1.36 -18.71 6.29
N LEU A 85 1.60 -17.74 7.17
CA LEU A 85 2.38 -17.93 8.38
C LEU A 85 1.60 -18.79 9.39
N HIS A 86 0.30 -18.49 9.56
CA HIS A 86 -0.63 -19.23 10.39
C HIS A 86 -1.86 -19.64 9.58
N ASN A 87 -2.09 -20.94 9.42
CA ASN A 87 -3.18 -21.48 8.60
C ASN A 87 -4.58 -21.29 9.21
N ASP A 88 -4.67 -21.18 10.50
CA ASP A 88 -5.91 -21.10 11.28
C ASP A 88 -6.30 -19.68 11.69
N MET A 89 -5.48 -18.70 11.30
CA MET A 89 -5.70 -17.29 11.63
C MET A 89 -6.17 -16.51 10.39
N PRO A 90 -7.43 -16.02 10.37
CA PRO A 90 -7.91 -15.21 9.27
C PRO A 90 -7.24 -13.83 9.27
N LEU A 91 -6.94 -13.31 8.09
CA LEU A 91 -6.40 -11.99 7.87
C LEU A 91 -7.47 -11.12 7.21
N VAL A 92 -8.00 -10.15 7.95
CA VAL A 92 -9.05 -9.23 7.51
C VAL A 92 -8.65 -7.80 7.85
N GLY A 93 -8.74 -6.91 6.88
CA GLY A 93 -8.40 -5.49 7.09
C GLY A 93 -8.59 -4.63 5.85
N ARG A 94 -8.35 -3.35 6.00
CA ARG A 94 -8.32 -2.40 4.89
C ARG A 94 -6.96 -2.49 4.19
N ALA A 95 -6.96 -2.63 2.88
CA ALA A 95 -5.71 -2.73 2.13
C ALA A 95 -4.99 -1.37 2.03
N LEU A 96 -3.76 -1.30 2.52
CA LEU A 96 -2.77 -0.31 2.11
C LEU A 96 -1.92 -0.95 1.02
N THR A 97 -2.17 -0.54 -0.23
CA THR A 97 -1.56 -1.18 -1.40
C THR A 97 -0.25 -0.50 -1.81
N VAL A 98 0.74 -1.32 -2.14
CA VAL A 98 2.06 -0.86 -2.62
C VAL A 98 2.51 -1.74 -3.76
N GLN A 99 3.13 -1.14 -4.77
CA GLN A 99 3.79 -1.86 -5.85
C GLN A 99 5.29 -1.58 -5.82
N TYR A 100 6.06 -2.66 -5.84
CA TYR A 100 7.52 -2.61 -6.03
C TYR A 100 7.86 -2.96 -7.47
N MET A 101 9.11 -2.77 -7.82
CA MET A 101 9.66 -3.19 -9.10
C MET A 101 11.07 -3.76 -8.89
N PRO A 102 11.56 -4.61 -9.81
CA PRO A 102 12.95 -5.04 -9.79
C PRO A 102 13.89 -3.84 -9.69
N ASN A 103 15.00 -4.02 -8.97
CA ASN A 103 15.94 -2.92 -8.69
C ASN A 103 16.46 -2.27 -9.98
N ARG A 104 16.29 -0.96 -10.04
CA ARG A 104 16.82 -0.06 -11.07
C ARG A 104 17.58 1.05 -10.37
N PRO A 105 18.92 0.98 -10.31
CA PRO A 105 19.73 1.95 -9.57
C PRO A 105 19.49 3.40 -9.98
N ASP A 106 19.32 3.65 -11.28
CA ASP A 106 19.03 4.97 -11.84
C ASP A 106 17.70 5.58 -11.32
N LEU A 107 16.68 4.73 -11.16
CA LEU A 107 15.38 5.14 -10.62
C LEU A 107 15.39 5.14 -9.10
N ALA A 108 16.00 4.14 -8.47
CA ALA A 108 16.04 3.99 -7.02
C ALA A 108 16.64 5.23 -6.34
N ASP A 109 17.72 5.78 -6.89
CA ASP A 109 18.36 6.99 -6.38
C ASP A 109 17.41 8.19 -6.39
N GLN A 110 16.61 8.35 -7.45
CA GLN A 110 15.63 9.42 -7.55
C GLN A 110 14.48 9.23 -6.56
N VAL A 111 13.99 8.00 -6.42
CA VAL A 111 12.93 7.63 -5.47
C VAL A 111 13.39 7.91 -4.04
N ILE A 112 14.58 7.43 -3.67
CA ILE A 112 15.14 7.62 -2.32
C ILE A 112 15.36 9.11 -2.03
N LYS A 113 15.93 9.85 -2.99
CA LYS A 113 16.16 11.29 -2.85
C LYS A 113 14.85 12.05 -2.62
N ASN A 114 13.82 11.73 -3.43
CA ASN A 114 12.51 12.35 -3.30
C ASN A 114 11.82 11.97 -1.97
N GLY A 115 11.86 10.70 -1.59
CA GLY A 115 11.29 10.25 -0.32
C GLY A 115 11.93 10.96 0.87
N LYS A 116 13.25 11.02 0.94
CA LYS A 116 13.97 11.73 2.01
C LYS A 116 13.66 13.23 2.04
N ALA A 117 13.53 13.87 0.89
CA ALA A 117 13.15 15.28 0.80
C ALA A 117 11.73 15.52 1.34
N ASN A 118 10.85 14.51 1.30
CA ASN A 118 9.51 14.53 1.85
C ASN A 118 9.41 13.90 3.27
N GLY A 119 10.53 13.72 3.96
CA GLY A 119 10.56 13.26 5.34
C GLY A 119 10.53 11.74 5.54
N ALA A 120 10.61 10.93 4.47
CA ALA A 120 10.63 9.47 4.60
C ALA A 120 11.92 8.99 5.30
N ILE A 121 11.78 8.04 6.22
CA ILE A 121 12.86 7.48 7.02
C ILE A 121 13.07 6.01 6.64
N GLY A 122 14.33 5.56 6.64
CA GLY A 122 14.69 4.18 6.33
C GLY A 122 14.66 3.86 4.84
N ASN A 123 14.37 2.61 4.52
CA ASN A 123 14.31 2.09 3.16
C ASN A 123 12.88 2.14 2.60
N THR A 124 12.74 2.04 1.30
CA THR A 124 11.45 2.13 0.59
C THR A 124 10.40 1.13 1.07
N ASN A 125 10.80 -0.05 1.57
CA ASN A 125 9.90 -1.06 2.13
C ASN A 125 9.37 -0.70 3.53
N SER A 126 10.02 0.22 4.25
CA SER A 126 9.52 0.71 5.55
C SER A 126 8.55 1.89 5.42
N TRP A 127 8.60 2.66 4.34
CA TRP A 127 7.77 3.86 4.18
C TRP A 127 6.26 3.61 4.24
N PRO A 128 5.71 2.53 3.64
CA PRO A 128 4.30 2.22 3.80
C PRO A 128 3.90 1.88 5.23
N ILE A 129 4.84 1.38 6.04
CA ILE A 129 4.59 1.00 7.44
C ILE A 129 4.17 2.22 8.27
N ASP A 130 4.80 3.36 8.04
CA ASP A 130 4.49 4.62 8.74
C ASP A 130 3.08 5.16 8.41
N ARG A 131 2.45 4.63 7.36
CA ARG A 131 1.09 5.02 6.90
C ARG A 131 0.01 4.06 7.39
N LEU A 132 0.39 2.93 7.98
CA LEU A 132 -0.56 1.96 8.51
C LEU A 132 -1.25 2.52 9.75
N VAL A 133 -2.54 2.26 9.84
CA VAL A 133 -3.33 2.51 11.04
C VAL A 133 -4.03 1.21 11.47
N GLU A 134 -4.48 1.15 12.70
CA GLU A 134 -5.16 -0.02 13.25
C GLU A 134 -6.27 -0.52 12.33
N GLY A 135 -6.24 -1.82 12.00
CA GLY A 135 -7.17 -2.49 11.09
C GLY A 135 -6.74 -2.46 9.61
N ASP A 136 -5.58 -1.89 9.27
CA ASP A 136 -5.01 -2.01 7.93
C ASP A 136 -4.25 -3.32 7.73
N ILE A 137 -4.15 -3.76 6.47
CA ILE A 137 -3.24 -4.82 6.01
C ILE A 137 -2.26 -4.18 5.02
N TYR A 138 -0.98 -4.45 5.18
CA TYR A 138 0.01 -4.07 4.19
C TYR A 138 -0.03 -5.06 3.03
N VAL A 139 -0.52 -4.63 1.87
CA VAL A 139 -0.65 -5.44 0.66
C VAL A 139 0.38 -4.98 -0.36
N ALA A 140 1.32 -5.84 -0.73
CA ALA A 140 2.38 -5.47 -1.66
C ALA A 140 2.49 -6.42 -2.84
N ASP A 141 2.69 -5.85 -4.02
CA ASP A 141 3.11 -6.58 -5.21
C ASP A 141 4.61 -6.40 -5.44
N GLY A 142 5.35 -7.51 -5.36
CA GLY A 142 6.79 -7.62 -5.66
C GLY A 142 7.05 -8.52 -6.86
N PHE A 143 6.09 -8.63 -7.81
CA PHE A 143 6.21 -9.44 -9.02
C PHE A 143 6.41 -10.95 -8.77
N GLY A 144 5.93 -11.47 -7.65
CA GLY A 144 6.10 -12.88 -7.28
C GLY A 144 7.55 -13.29 -7.02
N LYS A 145 8.45 -12.34 -6.79
CA LYS A 145 9.86 -12.62 -6.52
C LYS A 145 10.04 -13.30 -5.17
N ILE A 146 10.71 -14.46 -5.17
CA ILE A 146 11.11 -15.19 -3.97
C ILE A 146 12.58 -14.88 -3.65
N VAL A 147 13.48 -15.29 -4.53
CA VAL A 147 14.90 -14.94 -4.41
C VAL A 147 15.08 -13.46 -4.64
N ASP A 148 15.76 -12.78 -3.73
CA ASP A 148 15.93 -11.32 -3.72
C ASP A 148 14.60 -10.52 -3.69
N GLY A 149 13.48 -11.19 -3.32
CA GLY A 149 12.14 -10.60 -3.24
C GLY A 149 11.65 -10.36 -1.82
N THR A 150 12.51 -10.51 -0.82
CA THR A 150 12.14 -10.34 0.58
C THR A 150 11.80 -8.88 0.89
N LEU A 151 10.55 -8.65 1.31
CA LEU A 151 10.09 -7.30 1.66
C LEU A 151 10.27 -6.99 3.14
N ILE A 152 10.04 -7.97 4.03
CA ILE A 152 10.18 -7.81 5.48
C ILE A 152 10.82 -9.03 6.13
N GLY A 153 11.33 -8.81 7.34
CA GLY A 153 11.63 -9.81 8.36
C GLY A 153 10.91 -9.43 9.66
N ASP A 154 11.28 -10.05 10.77
CA ASP A 154 10.67 -9.90 12.09
C ASP A 154 10.64 -8.45 12.61
N ASN A 155 11.73 -7.70 12.45
CA ASN A 155 11.81 -6.31 12.89
C ASN A 155 10.72 -5.43 12.24
N LEU A 156 10.56 -5.52 10.90
CA LEU A 156 9.51 -4.79 10.20
C LEU A 156 8.13 -5.39 10.46
N GLY A 157 8.03 -6.70 10.68
CA GLY A 157 6.82 -7.36 11.12
C GLY A 157 6.29 -6.78 12.44
N ASN A 158 7.16 -6.60 13.43
CA ASN A 158 6.82 -5.94 14.69
C ASN A 158 6.34 -4.49 14.48
N ALA A 159 6.99 -3.72 13.62
CA ALA A 159 6.58 -2.35 13.32
C ALA A 159 5.20 -2.30 12.62
N ILE A 160 4.96 -3.21 11.66
CA ILE A 160 3.66 -3.36 11.00
C ILE A 160 2.57 -3.66 12.02
N TYR A 161 2.81 -4.66 12.90
CA TYR A 161 1.84 -5.04 13.91
C TYR A 161 1.61 -3.92 14.94
N ALA A 162 2.66 -3.21 15.32
CA ALA A 162 2.54 -2.07 16.25
C ALA A 162 1.55 -1.02 15.72
N ASN A 163 1.59 -0.71 14.41
CA ASN A 163 0.76 0.30 13.77
C ASN A 163 -0.63 -0.23 13.40
N SER A 164 -0.70 -1.42 12.77
CA SER A 164 -1.93 -1.92 12.16
C SER A 164 -2.73 -2.89 13.03
N LYS A 165 -2.10 -3.51 14.04
CA LYS A 165 -2.66 -4.67 14.78
C LYS A 165 -3.08 -5.80 13.84
N ASN A 166 -2.35 -5.96 12.73
CA ASN A 166 -2.69 -6.87 11.65
C ASN A 166 -1.40 -7.34 10.95
N GLY A 167 -1.52 -7.91 9.78
CA GLY A 167 -0.44 -8.53 9.05
C GLY A 167 -0.27 -8.05 7.62
N VAL A 168 0.21 -8.94 6.75
CA VAL A 168 0.61 -8.62 5.39
C VAL A 168 0.09 -9.62 4.35
N VAL A 169 -0.10 -9.13 3.11
CA VAL A 169 -0.30 -9.97 1.93
C VAL A 169 0.72 -9.54 0.87
N PHE A 170 1.69 -10.40 0.56
CA PHE A 170 2.78 -10.06 -0.36
C PHE A 170 2.86 -11.00 -1.55
N ASN A 171 2.63 -10.49 -2.74
CA ASN A 171 3.03 -11.18 -3.96
C ASN A 171 4.57 -11.09 -4.12
N ALA A 172 5.28 -11.65 -3.14
CA ALA A 172 6.72 -11.61 -2.93
C ALA A 172 7.11 -12.61 -1.85
N SER A 173 8.32 -12.51 -1.31
CA SER A 173 8.76 -13.29 -0.16
C SER A 173 8.89 -12.45 1.12
N SER A 174 8.94 -13.17 2.24
CA SER A 174 9.39 -12.67 3.54
C SER A 174 10.45 -13.61 4.11
N ARG A 175 11.12 -13.18 5.16
CA ARG A 175 12.11 -13.98 5.90
C ARG A 175 11.80 -13.98 7.40
N ASP A 176 12.66 -14.63 8.16
CA ASP A 176 12.57 -14.67 9.63
C ASP A 176 11.22 -15.21 10.11
N MET A 177 10.76 -16.32 9.47
CA MET A 177 9.44 -16.93 9.69
C MET A 177 9.19 -17.18 11.18
N GLU A 178 10.18 -17.70 11.91
CA GLU A 178 10.09 -17.97 13.34
C GLU A 178 9.82 -16.69 14.13
N GLY A 179 10.63 -15.65 13.92
CA GLY A 179 10.44 -14.37 14.60
C GLY A 179 9.14 -13.64 14.23
N LEU A 180 8.66 -13.80 12.99
CA LEU A 180 7.34 -13.31 12.60
C LEU A 180 6.20 -14.09 13.27
N SER A 181 6.38 -15.41 13.45
CA SER A 181 5.40 -16.29 14.12
C SER A 181 5.25 -15.97 15.61
N ASP A 182 6.29 -15.43 16.24
CA ASP A 182 6.28 -15.02 17.65
C ASP A 182 5.50 -13.71 17.90
N ILE A 183 5.09 -13.00 16.85
CA ILE A 183 4.29 -11.78 16.98
C ILE A 183 2.82 -12.16 17.15
N ASP A 184 2.32 -12.11 18.37
CA ASP A 184 0.94 -12.49 18.70
C ASP A 184 -0.08 -11.65 17.91
N GLY A 185 -0.93 -12.34 17.14
CA GLY A 185 -1.96 -11.72 16.29
C GLY A 185 -1.48 -11.25 14.92
N PHE A 186 -0.19 -11.40 14.58
CA PHE A 186 0.31 -11.12 13.23
C PHE A 186 0.12 -12.34 12.32
N ASN A 187 -0.33 -12.13 11.10
CA ASN A 187 -0.31 -13.16 10.07
C ASN A 187 0.24 -12.62 8.75
N ALA A 188 0.82 -13.49 7.95
CA ALA A 188 1.38 -13.16 6.65
C ALA A 188 0.91 -14.18 5.60
N PHE A 189 0.50 -13.67 4.45
CA PHE A 189 0.24 -14.44 3.25
C PHE A 189 1.28 -14.03 2.20
N VAL A 190 2.22 -14.91 1.91
CA VAL A 190 3.35 -14.64 1.00
C VAL A 190 3.42 -15.68 -0.12
N ARG A 191 4.21 -15.41 -1.17
CA ARG A 191 4.49 -16.40 -2.21
C ARG A 191 5.59 -17.39 -1.82
N GLY A 192 6.40 -17.04 -0.86
CA GLY A 192 7.47 -17.90 -0.35
C GLY A 192 8.24 -17.27 0.80
N TRP A 193 9.03 -18.08 1.43
CA TRP A 193 9.95 -17.71 2.51
C TRP A 193 11.38 -17.85 2.01
N HIS A 194 12.24 -16.85 2.32
CA HIS A 194 13.60 -16.82 1.81
C HIS A 194 14.59 -16.30 2.87
#